data_fe93ce824b47f7b01018aebee3e2c721
#
_entry.id   fe93ce824b47f7b01018aebee3e2c721
#
_cell.length_a   1.000
_cell.length_b   1.000
_cell.length_c   1.000
_cell.angle_alpha   90.00
_cell.angle_beta   90.00
_cell.angle_gamma   90.00
#
_symmetry.space_group_name_H-M   'P 1'
#
loop_
_entity.id
_entity.type
_entity.pdbx_description
1 polymer ?
#
loop_
_entity_poly.entity_id
_entity_poly.type
_entity_poly.pdbx_seq_one_letter_code
_entity_poly.pdbx_strand_id
1 'polypeptide(L)'
;MKRVIEKTDDGSATLFVPELNEHYHSTKGARTESQHIFINMGLKASAAPSPHILEIGFGTGLNAWLTLEEAERSGRNVYYTGLELYPLEWQMVEQLGYIEQPAATDLFRAIHTSPWEEEISFTPNFTLCKVQADVNKWVNERVENGQQTINRTITQRSHSPLSFDVIYFDAFAPEKQPEMWSQELFNRLYVLLNEGGILTTYCA
;
A
#
# COMPACT_ATOMS: atom_id res chain seq x y z
N MET A 1 7.19 -15.35 11.65
CA MET A 1 5.83 -15.67 11.18
C MET A 1 5.95 -16.58 9.96
N LYS A 2 5.39 -17.80 10.03
CA LYS A 2 5.41 -18.75 8.91
C LYS A 2 4.40 -18.31 7.86
N ARG A 3 4.72 -18.48 6.59
CA ARG A 3 3.83 -18.18 5.46
C ARG A 3 3.80 -19.37 4.52
N VAL A 4 2.61 -19.71 4.01
CA VAL A 4 2.37 -20.85 3.10
C VAL A 4 1.70 -20.31 1.85
N ILE A 5 2.19 -20.70 0.68
CA ILE A 5 1.59 -20.29 -0.59
C ILE A 5 0.38 -21.19 -0.86
N GLU A 6 -0.76 -20.58 -1.15
CA GLU A 6 -1.99 -21.25 -1.54
C GLU A 6 -2.54 -20.66 -2.85
N LYS A 7 -3.12 -21.49 -3.70
CA LYS A 7 -3.76 -21.03 -4.93
C LYS A 7 -5.18 -20.54 -4.64
N THR A 8 -5.57 -19.45 -5.30
CA THR A 8 -6.91 -18.87 -5.25
C THR A 8 -7.77 -19.36 -6.41
N ASP A 9 -9.09 -19.17 -6.34
CA ASP A 9 -10.06 -19.67 -7.32
C ASP A 9 -9.87 -19.02 -8.72
N ASP A 10 -9.32 -17.80 -8.79
CA ASP A 10 -9.01 -17.15 -10.07
C ASP A 10 -7.67 -17.57 -10.67
N GLY A 11 -6.98 -18.54 -10.05
CA GLY A 11 -5.70 -19.07 -10.49
C GLY A 11 -4.48 -18.27 -10.02
N SER A 12 -4.66 -17.12 -9.38
CA SER A 12 -3.59 -16.41 -8.68
C SER A 12 -3.18 -17.15 -7.41
N ALA A 13 -2.20 -16.65 -6.68
CA ALA A 13 -1.81 -17.21 -5.40
C ALA A 13 -1.90 -16.18 -4.28
N THR A 14 -2.03 -16.66 -3.05
CA THR A 14 -2.00 -15.86 -1.83
C THR A 14 -1.07 -16.50 -0.81
N LEU A 15 -0.72 -15.74 0.23
CA LEU A 15 0.03 -16.23 1.38
C LEU A 15 -0.92 -16.49 2.53
N PHE A 16 -0.93 -17.70 3.04
CA PHE A 16 -1.59 -18.07 4.27
C PHE A 16 -0.64 -17.93 5.46
N VAL A 17 -1.10 -17.34 6.54
CA VAL A 17 -0.39 -17.18 7.82
C VAL A 17 -1.01 -18.09 8.86
N PRO A 18 -0.46 -19.29 9.12
CA PRO A 18 -1.07 -20.26 10.06
C PRO A 18 -1.27 -19.71 11.47
N GLU A 19 -0.34 -18.89 11.95
CA GLU A 19 -0.40 -18.32 13.31
C GLU A 19 -1.59 -17.37 13.49
N LEU A 20 -2.02 -16.69 12.41
CA LEU A 20 -3.17 -15.80 12.41
C LEU A 20 -4.43 -16.49 11.89
N ASN A 21 -4.31 -17.65 11.24
CA ASN A 21 -5.35 -18.30 10.46
C ASN A 21 -5.99 -17.28 9.48
N GLU A 22 -5.15 -16.62 8.67
CA GLU A 22 -5.54 -15.55 7.77
C GLU A 22 -4.72 -15.58 6.48
N HIS A 23 -5.29 -15.07 5.37
CA HIS A 23 -4.63 -14.94 4.09
C HIS A 23 -4.31 -13.47 3.82
N TYR A 24 -3.25 -13.22 3.02
CA TYR A 24 -2.93 -11.87 2.55
C TYR A 24 -3.99 -11.32 1.61
N HIS A 25 -4.62 -12.18 0.80
CA HIS A 25 -5.70 -11.81 -0.11
C HIS A 25 -6.76 -12.91 -0.11
N SER A 26 -7.94 -12.58 -0.60
CA SER A 26 -9.06 -13.52 -0.72
C SER A 26 -8.67 -14.78 -1.52
N THR A 27 -9.10 -15.93 -1.03
CA THR A 27 -9.00 -17.21 -1.76
C THR A 27 -9.83 -17.25 -3.05
N LYS A 28 -10.75 -16.30 -3.23
CA LYS A 28 -11.56 -16.17 -4.46
C LYS A 28 -10.82 -15.52 -5.60
N GLY A 29 -9.80 -14.70 -5.30
CA GLY A 29 -8.96 -14.06 -6.31
C GLY A 29 -8.27 -12.81 -5.79
N ALA A 30 -6.95 -12.92 -5.55
CA ALA A 30 -6.14 -11.82 -5.03
C ALA A 30 -6.18 -10.60 -5.96
N ARG A 31 -5.93 -10.83 -7.26
CA ARG A 31 -5.89 -9.75 -8.25
C ARG A 31 -7.26 -9.09 -8.45
N THR A 32 -8.33 -9.88 -8.51
CA THR A 32 -9.70 -9.39 -8.71
C THR A 32 -10.15 -8.50 -7.55
N GLU A 33 -9.87 -8.92 -6.32
CA GLU A 33 -10.20 -8.16 -5.10
C GLU A 33 -9.43 -6.84 -5.07
N SER A 34 -8.11 -6.89 -5.21
CA SER A 34 -7.26 -5.69 -5.22
C SER A 34 -7.64 -4.71 -6.33
N GLN A 35 -7.93 -5.22 -7.54
CA GLN A 35 -8.38 -4.39 -8.66
C GLN A 35 -9.70 -3.68 -8.34
N HIS A 36 -10.65 -4.37 -7.72
CA HIS A 36 -11.95 -3.79 -7.38
C HIS A 36 -11.83 -2.74 -6.28
N ILE A 37 -11.24 -3.11 -5.15
CA ILE A 37 -11.25 -2.29 -3.93
C ILE A 37 -10.28 -1.13 -4.04
N PHE A 38 -9.02 -1.40 -4.37
CA PHE A 38 -7.98 -0.39 -4.29
C PHE A 38 -7.86 0.42 -5.58
N ILE A 39 -7.95 -0.23 -6.73
CA ILE A 39 -7.81 0.49 -8.00
C ILE A 39 -9.13 1.16 -8.41
N ASN A 40 -10.24 0.40 -8.50
CA ASN A 40 -11.49 0.98 -9.02
C ASN A 40 -12.16 1.92 -8.02
N MET A 41 -12.26 1.52 -6.74
CA MET A 41 -12.94 2.31 -5.70
C MET A 41 -12.01 3.33 -5.02
N GLY A 42 -10.69 3.16 -5.11
CA GLY A 42 -9.70 4.07 -4.59
C GLY A 42 -9.11 5.00 -5.66
N LEU A 43 -8.05 4.55 -6.35
CA LEU A 43 -7.29 5.38 -7.29
C LEU A 43 -8.16 6.01 -8.39
N LYS A 44 -9.01 5.21 -9.06
CA LYS A 44 -9.84 5.70 -10.18
C LYS A 44 -10.97 6.61 -9.73
N ALA A 45 -11.45 6.45 -8.49
CA ALA A 45 -12.46 7.33 -7.92
C ALA A 45 -11.89 8.67 -7.44
N SER A 46 -10.58 8.74 -7.19
CA SER A 46 -9.91 9.99 -6.80
C SER A 46 -9.87 10.99 -7.97
N ALA A 47 -10.29 12.22 -7.68
CA ALA A 47 -10.25 13.35 -8.62
C ALA A 47 -8.87 14.05 -8.70
N ALA A 48 -7.90 13.67 -7.83
CA ALA A 48 -6.58 14.29 -7.81
C ALA A 48 -5.85 14.05 -9.13
N PRO A 49 -5.30 15.08 -9.80
CA PRO A 49 -4.59 14.89 -11.07
C PRO A 49 -3.27 14.13 -10.92
N SER A 50 -2.63 14.26 -9.78
CA SER A 50 -1.39 13.55 -9.40
C SER A 50 -1.54 13.00 -7.98
N PRO A 51 -2.25 11.87 -7.82
CA PRO A 51 -2.62 11.38 -6.48
C PRO A 51 -1.41 10.89 -5.68
N HIS A 52 -1.40 11.27 -4.42
CA HIS A 52 -0.54 10.71 -3.39
C HIS A 52 -1.30 9.59 -2.66
N ILE A 53 -0.77 8.39 -2.71
CA ILE A 53 -1.37 7.18 -2.12
C ILE A 53 -0.57 6.76 -0.90
N LEU A 54 -1.25 6.43 0.19
CA LEU A 54 -0.71 5.72 1.34
C LEU A 54 -1.29 4.31 1.36
N GLU A 55 -0.45 3.29 1.33
CA GLU A 55 -0.85 1.92 1.60
C GLU A 55 -0.40 1.49 2.99
N ILE A 56 -1.30 0.92 3.74
CA ILE A 56 -1.04 0.29 5.04
C ILE A 56 -1.11 -1.22 4.84
N GLY A 57 0.05 -1.90 4.99
CA GLY A 57 0.23 -3.30 4.65
C GLY A 57 0.68 -3.50 3.20
N PHE A 58 1.92 -3.07 2.87
CA PHE A 58 2.49 -3.26 1.53
C PHE A 58 2.50 -4.74 1.10
N GLY A 59 2.76 -5.65 2.04
CA GLY A 59 2.64 -7.08 1.88
C GLY A 59 3.32 -7.64 0.63
N THR A 60 2.51 -8.24 -0.26
CA THR A 60 2.99 -8.84 -1.51
C THR A 60 3.30 -7.82 -2.60
N GLY A 61 3.00 -6.54 -2.40
CA GLY A 61 3.17 -5.46 -3.39
C GLY A 61 2.18 -5.51 -4.55
N LEU A 62 1.13 -6.32 -4.46
CA LEU A 62 0.14 -6.45 -5.54
C LEU A 62 -0.61 -5.15 -5.80
N ASN A 63 -1.02 -4.43 -4.75
CA ASN A 63 -1.71 -3.14 -4.88
C ASN A 63 -0.80 -2.07 -5.51
N ALA A 64 0.49 -2.04 -5.12
CA ALA A 64 1.47 -1.14 -5.73
C ALA A 64 1.67 -1.46 -7.22
N TRP A 65 1.75 -2.75 -7.58
CA TRP A 65 1.84 -3.18 -8.96
C TRP A 65 0.62 -2.77 -9.80
N LEU A 66 -0.59 -3.06 -9.33
CA LEU A 66 -1.83 -2.68 -10.01
C LEU A 66 -1.99 -1.16 -10.14
N THR A 67 -1.51 -0.43 -9.14
CA THR A 67 -1.47 1.03 -9.16
C THR A 67 -0.52 1.55 -10.24
N LEU A 68 0.67 0.93 -10.40
CA LEU A 68 1.60 1.24 -11.47
C LEU A 68 0.96 0.97 -12.85
N GLU A 69 0.33 -0.20 -13.03
CA GLU A 69 -0.37 -0.53 -14.29
C GLU A 69 -1.44 0.53 -14.62
N GLU A 70 -2.21 0.97 -13.63
CA GLU A 70 -3.23 2.01 -13.82
C GLU A 70 -2.64 3.40 -14.07
N ALA A 71 -1.53 3.76 -13.41
CA ALA A 71 -0.81 5.01 -13.64
C ALA A 71 -0.33 5.12 -15.09
N GLU A 72 0.32 4.05 -15.61
CA GLU A 72 0.77 3.98 -17.00
C GLU A 72 -0.40 4.03 -17.98
N ARG A 73 -1.49 3.29 -17.69
CA ARG A 73 -2.68 3.26 -18.53
C ARG A 73 -3.39 4.61 -18.63
N SER A 74 -3.44 5.36 -17.53
CA SER A 74 -4.16 6.64 -17.44
C SER A 74 -3.29 7.85 -17.76
N GLY A 75 -1.96 7.70 -17.72
CA GLY A 75 -1.00 8.80 -17.84
C GLY A 75 -0.95 9.72 -16.61
N ARG A 76 -1.55 9.31 -15.47
CA ARG A 76 -1.51 10.08 -14.21
C ARG A 76 -0.20 9.82 -13.49
N ASN A 77 0.44 10.88 -13.01
CA ASN A 77 1.61 10.75 -12.13
C ASN A 77 1.14 10.35 -10.73
N VAL A 78 1.50 9.16 -10.28
CA VAL A 78 1.14 8.61 -8.97
C VAL A 78 2.36 8.57 -8.07
N TYR A 79 2.20 9.11 -6.87
CA TYR A 79 3.18 9.02 -5.78
C TYR A 79 2.65 8.04 -4.73
N TYR A 80 3.40 6.99 -4.50
CA TYR A 80 2.96 5.87 -3.65
C TYR A 80 3.87 5.71 -2.43
N THR A 81 3.29 5.69 -1.24
CA THR A 81 3.99 5.35 0.00
C THR A 81 3.41 4.05 0.54
N GLY A 82 4.22 3.00 0.62
CA GLY A 82 3.81 1.70 1.16
C GLY A 82 4.43 1.45 2.53
N LEU A 83 3.60 1.31 3.57
CA LEU A 83 4.04 0.93 4.92
C LEU A 83 4.00 -0.57 5.11
N GLU A 84 5.07 -1.14 5.68
CA GLU A 84 5.14 -2.55 6.03
C GLU A 84 5.99 -2.75 7.28
N LEU A 85 5.50 -3.50 8.24
CA LEU A 85 6.25 -3.80 9.47
C LEU A 85 7.16 -5.03 9.28
N TYR A 86 6.71 -6.02 8.51
CA TYR A 86 7.36 -7.31 8.30
C TYR A 86 7.59 -7.63 6.82
N PRO A 87 8.49 -6.91 6.14
CA PRO A 87 8.73 -7.07 4.70
C PRO A 87 8.87 -8.52 4.25
N LEU A 88 8.33 -8.81 3.07
CA LEU A 88 8.47 -10.10 2.42
C LEU A 88 9.74 -10.13 1.58
N GLU A 89 10.45 -11.26 1.64
CA GLU A 89 11.57 -11.52 0.75
C GLU A 89 11.10 -11.78 -0.68
N TRP A 90 11.84 -11.27 -1.67
CA TRP A 90 11.49 -11.44 -3.09
C TRP A 90 11.23 -12.91 -3.47
N GLN A 91 12.07 -13.83 -2.98
CA GLN A 91 11.96 -15.26 -3.28
C GLN A 91 10.60 -15.86 -2.90
N MET A 92 9.92 -15.29 -1.93
CA MET A 92 8.57 -15.69 -1.54
C MET A 92 7.53 -15.08 -2.46
N VAL A 93 7.67 -13.80 -2.77
CA VAL A 93 6.74 -13.06 -3.65
C VAL A 93 6.79 -13.57 -5.08
N GLU A 94 7.97 -13.89 -5.60
CA GLU A 94 8.16 -14.48 -6.94
C GLU A 94 7.34 -15.76 -7.15
N GLN A 95 7.22 -16.59 -6.10
CA GLN A 95 6.46 -17.83 -6.16
C GLN A 95 4.95 -17.64 -6.25
N LEU A 96 4.43 -16.43 -5.99
CA LEU A 96 3.00 -16.13 -6.12
C LEU A 96 2.55 -16.04 -7.58
N GLY A 97 3.48 -15.83 -8.51
CA GLY A 97 3.20 -15.86 -9.95
C GLY A 97 2.22 -14.78 -10.42
N TYR A 98 2.19 -13.63 -9.79
CA TYR A 98 1.27 -12.54 -10.16
C TYR A 98 1.50 -11.99 -11.56
N ILE A 99 2.72 -12.17 -12.10
CA ILE A 99 3.17 -11.56 -13.34
C ILE A 99 3.86 -12.62 -14.19
N GLU A 100 3.37 -12.82 -15.41
CA GLU A 100 3.87 -13.85 -16.31
C GLU A 100 4.85 -13.28 -17.35
N GLN A 101 4.76 -11.99 -17.68
CA GLN A 101 5.60 -11.36 -18.70
C GLN A 101 6.99 -11.03 -18.14
N PRO A 102 8.10 -11.48 -18.76
CA PRO A 102 9.45 -11.30 -18.20
C PRO A 102 9.82 -9.85 -17.86
N ALA A 103 9.59 -8.90 -18.77
CA ALA A 103 9.91 -7.49 -18.52
C ALA A 103 9.10 -6.90 -17.37
N ALA A 104 7.83 -7.29 -17.21
CA ALA A 104 6.98 -6.87 -16.11
C ALA A 104 7.43 -7.54 -14.80
N THR A 105 7.90 -8.80 -14.86
CA THR A 105 8.47 -9.50 -13.70
C THR A 105 9.74 -8.81 -13.20
N ASP A 106 10.62 -8.36 -14.10
CA ASP A 106 11.83 -7.62 -13.73
C ASP A 106 11.49 -6.30 -13.05
N LEU A 107 10.48 -5.57 -13.53
CA LEU A 107 10.03 -4.33 -12.93
C LEU A 107 9.38 -4.58 -11.56
N PHE A 108 8.55 -5.61 -11.42
CA PHE A 108 7.95 -5.99 -10.14
C PHE A 108 9.01 -6.44 -9.13
N ARG A 109 10.02 -7.17 -9.57
CA ARG A 109 11.19 -7.50 -8.76
C ARG A 109 11.92 -6.25 -8.29
N ALA A 110 12.14 -5.28 -9.19
CA ALA A 110 12.79 -4.01 -8.83
C ALA A 110 11.99 -3.25 -7.76
N ILE A 111 10.65 -3.23 -7.81
CA ILE A 111 9.77 -2.68 -6.77
C ILE A 111 10.06 -3.32 -5.41
N HIS A 112 10.14 -4.66 -5.36
CA HIS A 112 10.39 -5.38 -4.12
C HIS A 112 11.80 -5.19 -3.57
N THR A 113 12.80 -5.25 -4.44
CA THR A 113 14.22 -5.23 -4.04
C THR A 113 14.78 -3.82 -3.90
N SER A 114 14.03 -2.79 -4.26
CA SER A 114 14.44 -1.39 -4.06
C SER A 114 14.71 -1.08 -2.58
N PRO A 115 15.57 -0.11 -2.28
CA PRO A 115 15.78 0.36 -0.92
C PRO A 115 14.49 0.78 -0.23
N TRP A 116 14.44 0.63 1.09
CA TRP A 116 13.42 1.21 1.96
C TRP A 116 13.82 2.65 2.30
N GLU A 117 12.84 3.49 2.65
CA GLU A 117 13.01 4.91 3.02
C GLU A 117 13.53 5.80 1.89
N GLU A 118 13.56 5.30 0.65
CA GLU A 118 13.98 6.05 -0.52
C GLU A 118 12.84 6.17 -1.53
N GLU A 119 12.69 7.36 -2.12
CA GLU A 119 11.75 7.62 -3.18
C GLU A 119 12.37 7.27 -4.53
N ILE A 120 11.75 6.33 -5.25
CA ILE A 120 12.27 5.81 -6.52
C ILE A 120 11.18 5.90 -7.60
N SER A 121 11.49 6.55 -8.71
CA SER A 121 10.64 6.54 -9.90
C SER A 121 10.91 5.28 -10.72
N PHE A 122 9.94 4.39 -10.76
CA PHE A 122 10.02 3.14 -11.54
C PHE A 122 9.61 3.34 -12.97
N THR A 123 8.69 4.28 -13.22
CA THR A 123 8.24 4.70 -14.54
C THR A 123 8.03 6.20 -14.54
N PRO A 124 7.79 6.85 -15.71
CA PRO A 124 7.45 8.27 -15.74
C PRO A 124 6.22 8.65 -14.92
N ASN A 125 5.30 7.70 -14.74
CA ASN A 125 4.02 7.93 -14.07
C ASN A 125 3.91 7.29 -12.68
N PHE A 126 4.94 6.59 -12.19
CA PHE A 126 4.87 5.91 -10.89
C PHE A 126 6.15 6.05 -10.08
N THR A 127 6.01 6.70 -8.94
CA THR A 127 7.07 6.88 -7.94
C THR A 127 6.66 6.22 -6.63
N LEU A 128 7.53 5.39 -6.04
CA LEU A 128 7.28 4.62 -4.83
C LEU A 128 8.32 4.94 -3.76
N CYS A 129 7.85 5.13 -2.53
CA CYS A 129 8.63 5.07 -1.31
C CYS A 129 8.10 3.95 -0.43
N LYS A 130 8.91 2.93 -0.14
CA LYS A 130 8.59 1.90 0.85
C LYS A 130 9.10 2.33 2.21
N VAL A 131 8.30 2.17 3.26
CA VAL A 131 8.66 2.55 4.62
C VAL A 131 8.48 1.35 5.55
N GLN A 132 9.56 0.92 6.20
CA GLN A 132 9.49 -0.17 7.17
C GLN A 132 9.16 0.39 8.55
N ALA A 133 7.88 0.42 8.89
CA ALA A 133 7.42 1.01 10.15
C ALA A 133 6.15 0.35 10.69
N ASP A 134 5.98 0.47 12.00
CA ASP A 134 4.70 0.28 12.66
C ASP A 134 3.78 1.46 12.32
N VAL A 135 2.60 1.17 11.77
CA VAL A 135 1.68 2.22 11.28
C VAL A 135 1.23 3.17 12.39
N ASN A 136 0.95 2.65 13.60
CA ASN A 136 0.50 3.50 14.71
C ASN A 136 1.58 4.52 15.09
N LYS A 137 2.84 4.09 15.17
CA LYS A 137 3.97 4.98 15.45
C LYS A 137 4.18 5.98 14.32
N TRP A 138 4.22 5.50 13.08
CA TRP A 138 4.47 6.33 11.91
C TRP A 138 3.40 7.42 11.72
N VAL A 139 2.12 7.06 11.87
CA VAL A 139 1.00 8.00 11.77
C VAL A 139 1.03 9.03 12.90
N ASN A 140 1.32 8.60 14.15
CA ASN A 140 1.43 9.50 15.28
C ASN A 140 2.50 10.56 15.06
N GLU A 141 3.71 10.14 14.69
CA GLU A 141 4.83 11.06 14.43
C GLU A 141 4.49 12.08 13.33
N ARG A 142 3.74 11.68 12.30
CA ARG A 142 3.33 12.58 11.22
C ARG A 142 2.26 13.57 11.63
N VAL A 143 1.25 13.13 12.37
CA VAL A 143 0.18 14.02 12.87
C VAL A 143 0.77 15.03 13.85
N GLU A 144 1.63 14.60 14.78
CA GLU A 144 2.29 15.48 15.74
C GLU A 144 3.24 16.48 15.04
N ASN A 145 4.05 16.03 14.11
CA ASN A 145 4.94 16.89 13.33
C ASN A 145 4.15 17.84 12.42
N GLY A 146 3.05 17.39 11.81
CA GLY A 146 2.15 18.22 11.02
C GLY A 146 1.56 19.37 11.84
N GLN A 147 1.12 19.11 13.06
CA GLN A 147 0.63 20.15 13.99
C GLN A 147 1.74 21.12 14.41
N GLN A 148 2.99 20.66 14.53
CA GLN A 148 4.13 21.54 14.84
C GLN A 148 4.61 22.35 13.62
N THR A 149 4.44 21.85 12.41
CA THR A 149 4.86 22.54 11.17
C THR A 149 3.94 23.70 10.82
N ILE A 150 2.66 23.66 11.22
CA ILE A 150 1.77 24.84 11.14
C ILE A 150 2.31 25.99 12.00
N ASN A 151 3.15 25.71 12.99
CA ASN A 151 3.74 26.67 13.90
C ASN A 151 5.22 27.01 13.63
N ARG A 152 5.89 26.37 12.67
CA ARG A 152 7.31 26.61 12.35
C ARG A 152 7.55 26.67 10.85
N THR A 153 8.08 27.78 10.40
CA THR A 153 8.60 28.05 9.04
C THR A 153 9.47 26.91 8.54
N ILE A 154 9.08 26.40 7.38
CA ILE A 154 9.67 25.38 6.53
C ILE A 154 11.20 25.34 6.57
N THR A 155 11.78 24.31 7.15
CA THR A 155 13.11 23.80 6.77
C THR A 155 13.25 22.36 7.26
N GLN A 156 12.85 21.41 6.44
CA GLN A 156 13.53 20.12 6.19
C GLN A 156 12.66 19.25 5.30
N ARG A 157 13.20 18.83 4.17
CA ARG A 157 12.60 17.94 3.19
C ARG A 157 12.47 16.53 3.81
N SER A 158 11.33 16.19 4.37
CA SER A 158 10.92 14.79 4.44
C SER A 158 10.31 14.44 3.07
N HIS A 159 10.78 13.39 2.44
CA HIS A 159 10.45 13.00 1.08
C HIS A 159 9.04 12.36 0.93
N SER A 160 8.16 12.49 1.90
CA SER A 160 6.79 12.01 1.83
C SER A 160 5.81 13.14 2.11
N PRO A 161 4.69 13.22 1.38
CA PRO A 161 3.68 14.26 1.58
C PRO A 161 3.12 14.22 3.01
N LEU A 162 2.70 15.37 3.51
CA LEU A 162 2.02 15.46 4.81
C LEU A 162 0.57 14.95 4.74
N SER A 163 0.02 14.79 3.54
CA SER A 163 -1.35 14.35 3.31
C SER A 163 -1.47 13.53 2.02
N PHE A 164 -2.52 12.72 1.94
CA PHE A 164 -2.77 11.77 0.88
C PHE A 164 -4.14 11.97 0.26
N ASP A 165 -4.25 11.67 -1.04
CA ASP A 165 -5.52 11.70 -1.76
C ASP A 165 -6.26 10.38 -1.66
N VAL A 166 -5.51 9.29 -1.45
CA VAL A 166 -6.06 7.94 -1.29
C VAL A 166 -5.29 7.18 -0.20
N ILE A 167 -6.02 6.50 0.67
CA ILE A 167 -5.45 5.55 1.62
C ILE A 167 -5.98 4.16 1.28
N TYR A 168 -5.07 3.23 0.99
CA TYR A 168 -5.35 1.80 0.91
C TYR A 168 -5.09 1.20 2.30
N PHE A 169 -6.15 0.81 2.98
CA PHE A 169 -6.04 0.17 4.28
C PHE A 169 -6.17 -1.35 4.10
N ASP A 170 -5.01 -2.01 3.94
CA ASP A 170 -4.89 -3.43 3.62
C ASP A 170 -4.24 -4.22 4.78
N ALA A 171 -4.75 -4.01 5.99
CA ALA A 171 -4.35 -4.74 7.18
C ALA A 171 -5.14 -6.05 7.31
N PHE A 172 -4.62 -7.04 8.05
CA PHE A 172 -5.38 -8.24 8.39
C PHE A 172 -6.69 -7.91 9.12
N ALA A 173 -7.68 -8.82 9.03
CA ALA A 173 -9.03 -8.63 9.56
C ALA A 173 -9.06 -8.17 11.03
N PRO A 174 -10.12 -7.45 11.47
CA PRO A 174 -10.23 -6.92 12.83
C PRO A 174 -10.07 -7.97 13.93
N GLU A 175 -10.52 -9.20 13.68
CA GLU A 175 -10.39 -10.32 14.63
C GLU A 175 -8.94 -10.82 14.76
N LYS A 176 -8.06 -10.47 13.80
CA LYS A 176 -6.67 -10.90 13.74
C LYS A 176 -5.69 -9.82 14.20
N GLN A 177 -6.01 -8.58 13.91
CA GLN A 177 -5.21 -7.41 14.27
C GLN A 177 -6.09 -6.26 14.79
N PRO A 178 -6.79 -6.44 15.94
CA PRO A 178 -7.72 -5.42 16.46
C PRO A 178 -7.06 -4.06 16.69
N GLU A 179 -5.76 -4.01 16.98
CA GLU A 179 -5.00 -2.77 17.15
C GLU A 179 -4.93 -1.92 15.88
N MET A 180 -5.07 -2.55 14.70
CA MET A 180 -5.12 -1.86 13.40
C MET A 180 -6.50 -1.23 13.13
N TRP A 181 -7.55 -1.65 13.83
CA TRP A 181 -8.93 -1.24 13.59
C TRP A 181 -9.47 -0.32 14.69
N SER A 182 -8.56 0.33 15.42
CA SER A 182 -8.94 1.25 16.49
C SER A 182 -9.50 2.57 15.93
N GLN A 183 -10.50 3.13 16.61
CA GLN A 183 -11.04 4.46 16.28
C GLN A 183 -9.93 5.53 16.26
N GLU A 184 -8.96 5.38 17.15
CA GLU A 184 -7.85 6.33 17.27
C GLU A 184 -6.98 6.33 16.01
N LEU A 185 -6.62 5.16 15.47
CA LEU A 185 -5.87 5.06 14.22
C LEU A 185 -6.66 5.67 13.06
N PHE A 186 -7.95 5.34 12.91
CA PHE A 186 -8.78 5.89 11.83
C PHE A 186 -8.95 7.42 11.94
N ASN A 187 -9.09 7.97 13.14
CA ASN A 187 -9.13 9.42 13.34
C ASN A 187 -7.83 10.09 12.86
N ARG A 188 -6.68 9.47 13.11
CA ARG A 188 -5.38 9.97 12.66
C ARG A 188 -5.20 9.84 11.15
N LEU A 189 -5.62 8.70 10.57
CA LEU A 189 -5.61 8.51 9.12
C LEU A 189 -6.50 9.55 8.42
N TYR A 190 -7.65 9.87 9.01
CA TYR A 190 -8.53 10.93 8.50
C TYR A 190 -7.81 12.31 8.46
N VAL A 191 -6.99 12.63 9.45
CA VAL A 191 -6.20 13.87 9.47
C VAL A 191 -5.14 13.89 8.35
N LEU A 192 -4.67 12.72 7.91
CA LEU A 192 -3.72 12.60 6.81
C LEU A 192 -4.39 12.61 5.42
N LEU A 193 -5.71 12.55 5.33
CA LEU A 193 -6.43 12.67 4.06
C LEU A 193 -6.59 14.13 3.63
N ASN A 194 -6.36 14.39 2.36
CA ASN A 194 -6.75 15.65 1.71
C ASN A 194 -8.29 15.80 1.71
N GLU A 195 -8.78 17.02 1.54
CA GLU A 195 -10.20 17.26 1.33
C GLU A 195 -10.69 16.50 0.09
N GLY A 196 -11.76 15.72 0.22
CA GLY A 196 -12.24 14.82 -0.82
C GLY A 196 -11.40 13.56 -1.00
N GLY A 197 -10.44 13.31 -0.12
CA GLY A 197 -9.63 12.08 -0.11
C GLY A 197 -10.45 10.84 0.20
N ILE A 198 -9.97 9.68 -0.25
CA ILE A 198 -10.68 8.40 -0.19
C ILE A 198 -9.87 7.40 0.64
N LEU A 199 -10.55 6.70 1.57
CA LEU A 199 -9.98 5.53 2.22
C LEU A 199 -10.74 4.29 1.74
N THR A 200 -10.01 3.27 1.30
CA THR A 200 -10.56 1.97 0.90
C THR A 200 -10.01 0.86 1.77
N THR A 201 -10.86 -0.15 2.05
CA THR A 201 -10.47 -1.38 2.75
C THR A 201 -11.33 -2.53 2.27
N TYR A 202 -10.81 -3.76 2.33
CA TYR A 202 -11.55 -4.96 1.94
C TYR A 202 -12.50 -5.47 3.03
N CYS A 203 -12.28 -5.06 4.27
CA CYS A 203 -13.06 -5.46 5.43
C CYS A 203 -13.95 -4.31 5.91
N ALA A 204 -15.23 -4.59 6.14
CA ALA A 204 -16.23 -3.65 6.64
C ALA A 204 -17.00 -4.26 7.81
#